data_454d637249cd24c360334d675c617ffe
#
_entry.id   454d637249cd24c360334d675c617ffe
#
_cell.length_a   1.000
_cell.length_b   1.000
_cell.length_c   1.000
_cell.angle_alpha   90.00
_cell.angle_beta   90.00
_cell.angle_gamma   90.00
#
_symmetry.space_group_name_H-M   'P 1'
#
loop_
_entity.id
_entity.type
_entity.pdbx_description
1 polymer ?
#
loop_
_entity_poly.entity_id
_entity_poly.type
_entity_poly.pdbx_seq_one_letter_code
_entity_poly.pdbx_strand_id
1 'polypeptide(L)'
;MTNFAMFLAAMTACFTLSGNQMAAAQDGMQVADAYARVSGGSAKSAAIFMTLMNHSAEDDRLLSVTTDSADRAELHTHTLDGNGVMHMGEVTEGFMIAGEDTHLLDRAGDHIMLLGLKPGLKQGDQVTLTLLFKRGETLVVEVPVDNARKPGAAAHGMNSTAAPASD
;
A
#
# COMPACT_ATOMS: atom_id res chain seq x y z
N MET A 1 68.85 -44.98 7.71
CA MET A 1 67.83 -44.56 8.66
C MET A 1 67.17 -43.36 8.06
N THR A 2 66.08 -43.56 7.28
CA THR A 2 65.47 -42.51 6.43
C THR A 2 63.95 -42.56 6.66
N ASN A 3 63.42 -41.61 7.42
CA ASN A 3 62.03 -41.51 7.70
C ASN A 3 61.37 -40.74 6.54
N PHE A 4 60.49 -41.42 5.78
CA PHE A 4 59.66 -40.84 4.74
C PHE A 4 58.34 -40.46 5.35
N ALA A 5 58.08 -39.16 5.56
CA ALA A 5 56.80 -38.65 5.98
C ALA A 5 55.88 -38.39 4.79
N MET A 6 54.80 -39.13 4.78
CA MET A 6 53.78 -39.09 3.75
C MET A 6 52.74 -38.01 4.10
N PHE A 7 52.73 -36.88 3.41
CA PHE A 7 51.69 -35.83 3.54
C PHE A 7 50.44 -36.24 2.78
N LEU A 8 49.39 -36.53 3.51
CA LEU A 8 48.05 -36.78 2.95
C LEU A 8 47.30 -35.42 2.86
N ALA A 9 47.18 -34.89 1.64
CA ALA A 9 46.40 -33.69 1.39
C ALA A 9 44.90 -34.03 1.32
N ALA A 10 44.15 -33.65 2.35
CA ALA A 10 42.71 -33.74 2.36
C ALA A 10 42.10 -32.56 1.54
N MET A 11 41.58 -32.85 0.38
CA MET A 11 40.89 -31.91 -0.48
C MET A 11 39.44 -31.81 -0.04
N THR A 12 39.10 -30.77 0.76
CA THR A 12 37.75 -30.49 1.19
C THR A 12 37.00 -29.81 0.04
N ALA A 13 36.14 -30.56 -0.66
CA ALA A 13 35.23 -30.02 -1.65
C ALA A 13 34.09 -29.22 -0.98
N CYS A 14 34.16 -27.90 -1.08
CA CYS A 14 33.11 -27.03 -0.62
C CYS A 14 31.96 -27.06 -1.65
N PHE A 15 30.92 -27.86 -1.38
CA PHE A 15 29.72 -27.93 -2.21
C PHE A 15 28.82 -26.74 -1.84
N THR A 16 28.91 -25.64 -2.59
CA THR A 16 28.00 -24.50 -2.45
C THR A 16 26.63 -24.90 -3.01
N LEU A 17 25.68 -25.23 -2.14
CA LEU A 17 24.27 -25.27 -2.50
C LEU A 17 23.83 -23.85 -2.82
N SER A 18 23.76 -23.52 -4.12
CA SER A 18 23.03 -22.37 -4.59
C SER A 18 21.54 -22.67 -4.39
N GLY A 19 21.01 -22.31 -3.23
CA GLY A 19 19.58 -22.31 -2.97
C GLY A 19 18.93 -21.31 -3.90
N ASN A 20 18.19 -21.82 -4.90
CA ASN A 20 17.26 -21.04 -5.67
C ASN A 20 16.16 -20.60 -4.70
N GLN A 21 16.28 -19.40 -4.12
CA GLN A 21 15.16 -18.78 -3.42
C GLN A 21 14.11 -18.48 -4.50
N MET A 22 13.16 -19.38 -4.64
CA MET A 22 11.89 -19.04 -5.27
C MET A 22 11.29 -17.92 -4.39
N ALA A 23 11.24 -16.70 -4.96
CA ALA A 23 10.43 -15.64 -4.38
C ALA A 23 9.02 -16.24 -4.25
N ALA A 24 8.55 -16.44 -3.02
CA ALA A 24 7.16 -16.79 -2.80
C ALA A 24 6.35 -15.66 -3.43
N ALA A 25 5.47 -16.01 -4.37
CA ALA A 25 4.44 -15.11 -4.81
C ALA A 25 3.72 -14.65 -3.53
N GLN A 26 3.67 -13.35 -3.28
CA GLN A 26 2.90 -12.82 -2.17
C GLN A 26 1.44 -12.93 -2.59
N ASP A 27 0.80 -14.04 -2.20
CA ASP A 27 -0.64 -14.19 -2.30
C ASP A 27 -1.26 -13.20 -1.31
N GLY A 28 -2.10 -12.29 -1.80
CA GLY A 28 -2.80 -11.34 -0.95
C GLY A 28 -2.88 -9.94 -1.55
N MET A 29 -3.35 -9.01 -0.73
CA MET A 29 -3.52 -7.62 -1.12
C MET A 29 -2.21 -6.84 -0.94
N GLN A 30 -1.81 -6.07 -1.95
CA GLN A 30 -0.67 -5.17 -1.89
C GLN A 30 -1.08 -3.73 -2.17
N VAL A 31 -0.35 -2.80 -1.57
CA VAL A 31 -0.51 -1.36 -1.79
C VAL A 31 0.74 -0.80 -2.43
N ALA A 32 0.57 -0.08 -3.52
CA ALA A 32 1.65 0.64 -4.17
C ALA A 32 1.28 2.10 -4.37
N ASP A 33 2.31 2.93 -4.52
CA ASP A 33 2.20 4.30 -5.00
C ASP A 33 1.31 5.20 -4.13
N ALA A 34 1.24 4.90 -2.81
CA ALA A 34 0.41 5.63 -1.87
C ALA A 34 0.94 7.05 -1.61
N TYR A 35 0.05 8.03 -1.62
CA TYR A 35 0.35 9.40 -1.20
C TYR A 35 -0.89 10.13 -0.71
N ALA A 36 -0.69 11.05 0.22
CA ALA A 36 -1.73 11.94 0.75
C ALA A 36 -1.58 13.36 0.21
N ARG A 37 -2.69 14.05 0.03
CA ARG A 37 -2.73 15.49 -0.26
C ARG A 37 -3.53 16.22 0.79
N VAL A 38 -2.90 17.26 1.33
CA VAL A 38 -3.48 18.15 2.34
C VAL A 38 -3.52 19.56 1.77
N SER A 39 -4.66 20.22 1.79
CA SER A 39 -4.85 21.54 1.19
C SER A 39 -4.26 22.70 2.04
N GLY A 40 -3.13 22.48 2.73
CA GLY A 40 -2.44 23.45 3.57
C GLY A 40 -2.57 23.18 5.07
N GLY A 41 -1.76 23.87 5.87
CA GLY A 41 -1.59 23.58 7.31
C GLY A 41 -2.81 23.81 8.22
N SER A 42 -3.87 24.44 7.72
CA SER A 42 -5.16 24.60 8.41
C SER A 42 -6.27 23.71 7.80
N ALA A 43 -5.92 22.82 6.88
CA ALA A 43 -6.88 21.94 6.25
C ALA A 43 -7.58 21.05 7.29
N LYS A 44 -8.88 20.85 7.08
CA LYS A 44 -9.70 19.95 7.88
C LYS A 44 -9.86 18.57 7.25
N SER A 45 -9.34 18.39 6.02
CA SER A 45 -9.43 17.15 5.27
C SER A 45 -8.18 16.90 4.44
N ALA A 46 -7.95 15.64 4.12
CA ALA A 46 -6.95 15.19 3.16
C ALA A 46 -7.54 14.12 2.26
N ALA A 47 -7.06 14.06 1.03
CA ALA A 47 -7.36 12.97 0.11
C ALA A 47 -6.14 12.05 -0.01
N ILE A 48 -6.38 10.75 -0.01
CA ILE A 48 -5.34 9.73 -0.15
C ILE A 48 -5.61 8.91 -1.40
N PHE A 49 -4.56 8.67 -2.13
CA PHE A 49 -4.51 7.97 -3.41
C PHE A 49 -3.51 6.84 -3.33
N MET A 50 -3.79 5.71 -3.97
CA MET A 50 -2.92 4.55 -4.01
C MET A 50 -3.37 3.56 -5.08
N THR A 51 -2.55 2.57 -5.31
CA THR A 51 -2.89 1.42 -6.15
C THR A 51 -3.06 0.21 -5.23
N LEU A 52 -4.22 -0.44 -5.27
CA LEU A 52 -4.50 -1.69 -4.59
C LEU A 52 -4.33 -2.83 -5.59
N MET A 53 -3.47 -3.79 -5.31
CA MET A 53 -3.21 -4.95 -6.18
C MET A 53 -3.62 -6.21 -5.45
N ASN A 54 -4.55 -6.96 -6.03
CA ASN A 54 -4.99 -8.25 -5.53
C ASN A 54 -4.25 -9.36 -6.26
N HIS A 55 -3.30 -9.99 -5.60
CA HIS A 55 -2.52 -11.09 -6.17
C HIS A 55 -3.16 -12.47 -5.93
N SER A 56 -4.32 -12.52 -5.25
CA SER A 56 -5.08 -13.76 -5.12
C SER A 56 -6.01 -13.98 -6.32
N ALA A 57 -6.38 -15.22 -6.58
CA ALA A 57 -7.34 -15.55 -7.65
C ALA A 57 -8.79 -15.17 -7.30
N GLU A 58 -9.07 -14.81 -6.06
CA GLU A 58 -10.41 -14.49 -5.57
C GLU A 58 -10.61 -13.00 -5.41
N ASP A 59 -11.83 -12.53 -5.72
CA ASP A 59 -12.22 -11.14 -5.48
C ASP A 59 -12.16 -10.79 -4.01
N ASP A 60 -11.72 -9.58 -3.69
CA ASP A 60 -11.78 -9.02 -2.37
C ASP A 60 -12.38 -7.60 -2.39
N ARG A 61 -12.56 -7.00 -1.24
CA ARG A 61 -13.15 -5.67 -1.11
C ARG A 61 -12.52 -4.91 0.04
N LEU A 62 -12.05 -3.70 -0.23
CA LEU A 62 -11.68 -2.77 0.82
C LEU A 62 -12.97 -2.26 1.49
N LEU A 63 -13.21 -2.68 2.73
CA LEU A 63 -14.43 -2.35 3.47
C LEU A 63 -14.33 -1.03 4.22
N SER A 64 -13.19 -0.81 4.87
CA SER A 64 -12.99 0.39 5.69
C SER A 64 -11.52 0.75 5.82
N VAL A 65 -11.30 2.00 6.23
CA VAL A 65 -9.99 2.57 6.52
C VAL A 65 -10.07 3.27 7.85
N THR A 66 -9.02 3.13 8.67
CA THR A 66 -8.88 3.88 9.93
C THR A 66 -7.52 4.54 10.01
N THR A 67 -7.41 5.61 10.80
CA THR A 67 -6.17 6.35 11.04
C THR A 67 -6.23 7.11 12.35
N ASP A 68 -5.08 7.33 12.96
CA ASP A 68 -4.96 8.22 14.11
C ASP A 68 -4.77 9.70 13.72
N SER A 69 -4.59 10.00 12.43
CA SER A 69 -4.32 11.34 11.92
C SER A 69 -5.57 12.18 11.66
N ALA A 70 -6.77 11.57 11.74
CA ALA A 70 -8.06 12.23 11.51
C ALA A 70 -9.15 11.63 12.39
N ASP A 71 -10.27 12.32 12.51
CA ASP A 71 -11.44 11.82 13.25
C ASP A 71 -12.15 10.68 12.50
N ARG A 72 -12.13 10.74 11.16
CA ARG A 72 -12.75 9.73 10.29
C ARG A 72 -11.96 9.56 8.99
N ALA A 73 -12.01 8.33 8.45
CA ALA A 73 -11.57 8.01 7.10
C ALA A 73 -12.75 7.38 6.36
N GLU A 74 -13.07 7.89 5.18
CA GLU A 74 -14.20 7.46 4.37
C GLU A 74 -13.73 7.10 2.97
N LEU A 75 -14.40 6.13 2.33
CA LEU A 75 -14.19 5.77 0.94
C LEU A 75 -15.09 6.63 0.09
N HIS A 76 -14.55 7.39 -0.85
CA HIS A 76 -15.27 8.33 -1.69
C HIS A 76 -15.06 8.02 -3.17
N THR A 77 -16.07 8.34 -3.97
CA THR A 77 -15.98 8.29 -5.44
C THR A 77 -16.48 9.57 -6.06
N HIS A 78 -16.02 9.87 -7.26
CA HIS A 78 -16.58 10.91 -8.10
C HIS A 78 -17.56 10.32 -9.10
N THR A 79 -18.78 10.87 -9.15
CA THR A 79 -19.81 10.50 -10.12
C THR A 79 -20.25 11.72 -10.92
N LEU A 80 -20.55 11.52 -12.21
CA LEU A 80 -21.17 12.53 -13.06
C LEU A 80 -22.68 12.35 -13.02
N ASP A 81 -23.42 13.42 -12.75
CA ASP A 81 -24.87 13.40 -12.92
C ASP A 81 -25.29 13.53 -14.39
N GLY A 82 -26.60 13.41 -14.66
CA GLY A 82 -27.16 13.52 -16.01
C GLY A 82 -26.95 14.89 -16.68
N ASN A 83 -26.51 15.91 -15.94
CA ASN A 83 -26.20 17.25 -16.42
C ASN A 83 -24.68 17.49 -16.60
N GLY A 84 -23.86 16.48 -16.34
CA GLY A 84 -22.41 16.57 -16.42
C GLY A 84 -21.76 17.26 -15.22
N VAL A 85 -22.45 17.38 -14.09
CA VAL A 85 -21.91 17.92 -12.84
C VAL A 85 -21.25 16.79 -12.05
N MET A 86 -20.00 17.02 -11.61
CA MET A 86 -19.27 16.08 -10.76
C MET A 86 -19.78 16.18 -9.32
N HIS A 87 -20.15 15.05 -8.77
CA HIS A 87 -20.50 14.88 -7.35
C HIS A 87 -19.51 13.93 -6.69
N MET A 88 -19.11 14.26 -5.48
CA MET A 88 -18.31 13.37 -4.64
C MET A 88 -19.24 12.78 -3.59
N GLY A 89 -19.22 11.46 -3.44
CA GLY A 89 -20.06 10.74 -2.48
C GLY A 89 -19.29 9.63 -1.78
N GLU A 90 -19.74 9.30 -0.58
CA GLU A 90 -19.23 8.17 0.19
C GLU A 90 -19.70 6.85 -0.44
N VAL A 91 -18.78 5.86 -0.48
CA VAL A 91 -19.03 4.48 -0.93
C VAL A 91 -19.05 3.58 0.30
N THR A 92 -20.22 3.44 0.91
CA THR A 92 -20.38 2.64 2.15
C THR A 92 -20.23 1.14 1.94
N GLU A 93 -20.36 0.69 0.69
CA GLU A 93 -20.20 -0.74 0.31
C GLU A 93 -18.74 -1.15 0.16
N GLY A 94 -17.82 -0.18 0.14
CA GLY A 94 -16.40 -0.40 -0.10
C GLY A 94 -16.03 -0.60 -1.57
N PHE A 95 -14.73 -0.68 -1.87
CA PHE A 95 -14.20 -0.87 -3.22
C PHE A 95 -13.92 -2.32 -3.53
N MET A 96 -14.53 -2.86 -4.59
CA MET A 96 -14.24 -4.21 -5.07
C MET A 96 -12.92 -4.23 -5.83
N ILE A 97 -12.07 -5.22 -5.53
CA ILE A 97 -10.83 -5.49 -6.23
C ILE A 97 -10.91 -6.95 -6.72
N ALA A 98 -11.06 -7.13 -8.02
CA ALA A 98 -11.14 -8.46 -8.61
C ALA A 98 -9.87 -9.27 -8.38
N GLY A 99 -9.99 -10.58 -8.43
CA GLY A 99 -8.84 -11.48 -8.32
C GLY A 99 -7.84 -11.23 -9.45
N GLU A 100 -6.56 -11.24 -9.12
CA GLU A 100 -5.44 -10.99 -10.06
C GLU A 100 -5.54 -9.63 -10.78
N ASP A 101 -6.22 -8.65 -10.18
CA ASP A 101 -6.45 -7.33 -10.76
C ASP A 101 -5.97 -6.20 -9.85
N THR A 102 -6.07 -5.00 -10.38
CA THR A 102 -5.60 -3.76 -9.75
C THR A 102 -6.73 -2.74 -9.68
N HIS A 103 -6.96 -2.17 -8.51
CA HIS A 103 -7.90 -1.06 -8.30
C HIS A 103 -7.14 0.24 -8.02
N LEU A 104 -7.34 1.23 -8.87
CA LEU A 104 -6.66 2.52 -8.76
C LEU A 104 -7.52 3.52 -7.99
N LEU A 105 -6.99 4.04 -6.88
CA LEU A 105 -7.56 5.19 -6.19
C LEU A 105 -6.83 6.46 -6.68
N ASP A 106 -7.55 7.30 -7.41
CA ASP A 106 -6.99 8.50 -8.03
C ASP A 106 -7.83 9.76 -7.80
N ARG A 107 -7.38 10.88 -8.36
CA ARG A 107 -8.02 12.20 -8.14
C ARG A 107 -9.34 12.38 -8.90
N ALA A 108 -9.60 11.59 -9.90
CA ALA A 108 -10.77 11.71 -10.75
C ALA A 108 -11.83 10.64 -10.45
N GLY A 109 -11.47 9.62 -9.67
CA GLY A 109 -12.32 8.48 -9.36
C GLY A 109 -12.40 8.21 -7.86
N ASP A 110 -12.16 6.96 -7.51
CA ASP A 110 -12.18 6.47 -6.13
C ASP A 110 -10.99 6.99 -5.34
N HIS A 111 -11.21 7.32 -4.07
CA HIS A 111 -10.15 7.78 -3.17
C HIS A 111 -10.56 7.62 -1.69
N ILE A 112 -9.59 7.72 -0.79
CA ILE A 112 -9.85 7.75 0.64
C ILE A 112 -9.85 9.22 1.08
N MET A 113 -10.91 9.63 1.79
CA MET A 113 -11.04 10.96 2.35
C MET A 113 -10.86 10.93 3.86
N LEU A 114 -9.88 11.68 4.37
CA LEU A 114 -9.70 11.93 5.79
C LEU A 114 -10.44 13.20 6.19
N LEU A 115 -11.27 13.11 7.22
CA LEU A 115 -12.09 14.21 7.74
C LEU A 115 -11.77 14.47 9.20
N GLY A 116 -11.74 15.75 9.58
CA GLY A 116 -11.35 16.13 10.93
C GLY A 116 -9.84 15.92 11.18
N LEU A 117 -8.99 16.36 10.23
CA LEU A 117 -7.55 16.22 10.38
C LEU A 117 -7.05 16.82 11.70
N LYS A 118 -6.20 16.07 12.38
CA LYS A 118 -5.42 16.60 13.51
C LYS A 118 -4.47 17.69 13.02
N PRO A 119 -4.27 18.76 13.82
CA PRO A 119 -3.42 19.88 13.39
C PRO A 119 -1.98 19.47 13.13
N GLY A 120 -1.37 20.09 12.12
CA GLY A 120 0.07 20.03 11.89
C GLY A 120 0.54 19.20 10.71
N LEU A 121 -0.35 18.46 10.05
CA LEU A 121 0.03 17.65 8.88
C LEU A 121 0.50 18.53 7.70
N LYS A 122 1.70 18.28 7.21
CA LYS A 122 2.37 19.09 6.18
C LYS A 122 3.15 18.21 5.19
N GLN A 123 3.62 18.81 4.12
CA GLN A 123 4.48 18.15 3.13
C GLN A 123 5.62 17.36 3.77
N GLY A 124 5.73 16.08 3.40
CA GLY A 124 6.77 15.18 3.86
C GLY A 124 6.44 14.40 5.15
N ASP A 125 5.35 14.75 5.84
CA ASP A 125 4.88 13.96 6.98
C ASP A 125 4.33 12.61 6.52
N GLN A 126 4.17 11.66 7.45
CA GLN A 126 3.59 10.33 7.19
C GLN A 126 2.22 10.23 7.86
N VAL A 127 1.32 9.55 7.18
CA VAL A 127 0.00 9.17 7.68
C VAL A 127 -0.09 7.65 7.73
N THR A 128 -0.30 7.09 8.91
CA THR A 128 -0.52 5.66 9.05
C THR A 128 -1.99 5.35 8.79
N LEU A 129 -2.26 4.44 7.88
CA LEU A 129 -3.59 3.90 7.58
C LEU A 129 -3.66 2.43 7.94
N THR A 130 -4.79 2.01 8.46
CA THR A 130 -5.15 0.60 8.58
C THR A 130 -6.31 0.31 7.62
N LEU A 131 -6.05 -0.54 6.63
CA LEU A 131 -6.99 -0.97 5.59
C LEU A 131 -7.58 -2.31 5.99
N LEU A 132 -8.91 -2.43 6.08
CA LEU A 132 -9.61 -3.70 6.36
C LEU A 132 -10.28 -4.23 5.12
N PHE A 133 -9.94 -5.46 4.75
CA PHE A 133 -10.51 -6.15 3.61
C PHE A 133 -11.55 -7.20 4.01
N LYS A 134 -12.49 -7.49 3.11
CA LYS A 134 -13.64 -8.38 3.36
C LYS A 134 -13.22 -9.81 3.70
N ARG A 135 -12.13 -10.31 3.12
CA ARG A 135 -11.59 -11.65 3.39
C ARG A 135 -10.84 -11.74 4.72
N GLY A 136 -10.81 -10.65 5.48
CA GLY A 136 -10.21 -10.59 6.82
C GLY A 136 -8.76 -10.11 6.84
N GLU A 137 -8.15 -9.86 5.69
CA GLU A 137 -6.81 -9.25 5.65
C GLU A 137 -6.86 -7.81 6.15
N THR A 138 -5.84 -7.43 6.91
CA THR A 138 -5.66 -6.07 7.40
C THR A 138 -4.25 -5.63 7.05
N LEU A 139 -4.13 -4.50 6.35
CA LEU A 139 -2.83 -3.91 5.98
C LEU A 139 -2.64 -2.58 6.70
N VAL A 140 -1.46 -2.41 7.29
CA VAL A 140 -1.01 -1.12 7.80
C VAL A 140 -0.06 -0.49 6.79
N VAL A 141 -0.38 0.72 6.35
CA VAL A 141 0.33 1.43 5.28
C VAL A 141 0.77 2.81 5.75
N GLU A 142 2.05 3.12 5.59
CA GLU A 142 2.60 4.46 5.79
C GLU A 142 2.48 5.26 4.49
N VAL A 143 1.75 6.37 4.54
CA VAL A 143 1.41 7.19 3.38
C VAL A 143 2.07 8.56 3.49
N PRO A 144 3.04 8.91 2.63
CA PRO A 144 3.66 10.21 2.67
C PRO A 144 2.70 11.31 2.20
N VAL A 145 2.76 12.47 2.86
CA VAL A 145 2.10 13.69 2.39
C VAL A 145 2.91 14.30 1.25
N ASP A 146 2.37 14.20 0.05
CA ASP A 146 2.99 14.76 -1.15
C ASP A 146 2.03 15.69 -1.91
N ASN A 147 2.02 16.95 -1.52
CA ASN A 147 1.22 18.00 -2.15
C ASN A 147 1.76 18.42 -3.52
N ALA A 148 3.04 18.17 -3.79
CA ALA A 148 3.70 18.55 -5.03
C ALA A 148 3.46 17.54 -6.16
N ARG A 149 3.02 16.32 -5.84
CA ARG A 149 2.82 15.25 -6.80
C ARG A 149 1.79 15.63 -7.86
N LYS A 150 2.17 15.46 -9.13
CA LYS A 150 1.29 15.69 -10.28
C LYS A 150 0.38 14.50 -10.52
N PRO A 151 -0.84 14.70 -11.07
CA PRO A 151 -1.68 13.58 -11.52
C PRO A 151 -0.93 12.70 -12.52
N GLY A 152 -1.03 11.38 -12.38
CA GLY A 152 -0.38 10.41 -13.28
C GLY A 152 1.13 10.23 -13.11
N ALA A 153 1.76 10.89 -12.15
CA ALA A 153 3.15 10.62 -11.80
C ALA A 153 3.22 9.43 -10.83
N ALA A 154 3.58 8.25 -11.33
CA ALA A 154 3.91 7.11 -10.47
C ALA A 154 5.13 7.45 -9.61
N ALA A 155 5.13 7.10 -8.32
CA ALA A 155 6.32 7.22 -7.48
C ALA A 155 7.32 6.15 -7.90
N HIS A 156 8.39 6.57 -8.55
CA HIS A 156 9.54 5.69 -8.73
C HIS A 156 10.24 5.55 -7.36
N GLY A 157 10.04 4.41 -6.72
CA GLY A 157 10.99 3.88 -5.75
C GLY A 157 10.81 4.21 -4.28
N MET A 158 9.61 4.08 -3.72
CA MET A 158 9.50 3.82 -2.28
C MET A 158 8.67 2.55 -2.08
N ASN A 159 9.36 1.47 -1.78
CA ASN A 159 8.75 0.21 -1.38
C ASN A 159 8.05 0.46 -0.02
N SER A 160 6.74 0.72 -0.05
CA SER A 160 5.94 0.74 1.17
C SER A 160 5.81 -0.71 1.63
N THR A 161 6.60 -1.08 2.63
CA THR A 161 6.51 -2.41 3.24
C THR A 161 5.24 -2.43 4.07
N ALA A 162 4.18 -3.00 3.53
CA ALA A 162 3.00 -3.35 4.31
C ALA A 162 3.39 -4.50 5.26
N ALA A 163 3.23 -4.28 6.56
CA ALA A 163 3.38 -5.33 7.55
C ALA A 163 1.98 -5.82 7.98
N PRO A 164 1.74 -7.14 8.09
CA PRO A 164 0.50 -7.63 8.66
C PRO A 164 0.40 -7.21 10.12
N ALA A 165 -0.79 -6.77 10.53
CA ALA A 165 -1.08 -6.51 11.94
C ALA A 165 -1.08 -7.85 12.67
N SER A 166 -0.16 -8.06 13.61
CA SER A 166 -0.17 -9.21 14.51
C SER A 166 -1.11 -8.96 15.67
N ASP A 167 -2.02 -9.91 15.89
CA ASP A 167 -2.82 -10.04 17.13
C ASP A 167 -1.93 -10.14 18.36
#